data_be6d8dc4f8f585367d711e9ddcf79c71
#
_entry.id   be6d8dc4f8f585367d711e9ddcf79c71
#
_cell.length_a   1.000
_cell.length_b   1.000
_cell.length_c   1.000
_cell.angle_alpha   90.00
_cell.angle_beta   90.00
_cell.angle_gamma   90.00
#
_symmetry.space_group_name_H-M   'P 1'
#
loop_
_entity.id
_entity.type
_entity.pdbx_description
1 polymer ?
#
loop_
_entity_poly.entity_id
_entity_poly.type
_entity_poly.pdbx_seq_one_letter_code
_entity_poly.pdbx_strand_id
1 'polypeptide(L)'
;MAKGLDCGTSYYITAEENSMKKQRNVFLTVDGDAGQVKRMLKRQSIPFVEKAGKVHIVGQHAFNYAQIFSTTELKRPMSSGLLNPKEKDALPVLNAIIGELLGKGKKDEVCVYCVPAKPIDQTREVSYHEDVLKQIIEGYGYDVKVVEESIALAYEGLVDNDLTGIAISMGAGMCNVCVMYQGMSSLSFSVARGGDWVDQNVANDCGCSIAKVIALKENSNLLDLTKSNINDI
;
A
#
# COMPACT_ATOMS: atom_id res chain seq x y z
N MET A 1 9.57 6.27 21.86
CA MET A 1 10.01 6.45 20.46
C MET A 1 8.76 6.51 19.60
N ALA A 2 8.84 7.14 18.43
CA ALA A 2 7.70 7.19 17.52
C ALA A 2 8.00 6.33 16.30
N LYS A 3 6.96 5.70 15.72
CA LYS A 3 7.02 5.01 14.44
C LYS A 3 6.14 5.71 13.43
N GLY A 4 6.58 5.75 12.18
CA GLY A 4 5.76 6.14 11.04
C GLY A 4 5.22 4.91 10.31
N LEU A 5 3.97 4.94 9.85
CA LEU A 5 3.38 3.92 9.02
C LEU A 5 2.70 4.55 7.80
N ASP A 6 3.26 4.31 6.63
CA ASP A 6 2.62 4.62 5.36
C ASP A 6 1.75 3.42 4.91
N CYS A 7 0.47 3.68 4.68
CA CYS A 7 -0.56 2.70 4.38
C CYS A 7 -0.96 2.72 2.91
N GLY A 8 -0.03 2.37 2.03
CA GLY A 8 -0.24 2.47 0.59
C GLY A 8 -0.98 1.29 -0.05
N THR A 9 -1.58 1.51 -1.22
CA THR A 9 -2.30 0.48 -1.98
C THR A 9 -1.40 -0.68 -2.41
N SER A 10 -0.15 -0.41 -2.80
CA SER A 10 0.82 -1.44 -3.22
C SER A 10 1.76 -1.89 -2.12
N TYR A 11 2.10 -1.01 -1.21
CA TYR A 11 3.06 -1.27 -0.15
C TYR A 11 2.62 -0.61 1.15
N TYR A 12 2.95 -1.28 2.26
CA TYR A 12 3.02 -0.69 3.59
C TYR A 12 4.49 -0.46 3.93
N ILE A 13 4.79 0.68 4.50
CA ILE A 13 6.16 1.06 4.89
C ILE A 13 6.12 1.56 6.33
N THR A 14 6.98 1.02 7.18
CA THR A 14 7.23 1.59 8.51
C THR A 14 8.60 2.22 8.56
N ALA A 15 8.69 3.34 9.25
CA ALA A 15 9.95 4.02 9.52
C ALA A 15 10.10 4.29 11.02
N GLU A 16 11.30 4.09 11.51
CA GLU A 16 11.80 4.48 12.83
C GLU A 16 13.09 5.29 12.60
N GLU A 17 13.64 5.92 13.62
CA GLU A 17 14.78 6.83 13.54
C GLU A 17 15.91 6.39 12.58
N ASN A 18 16.27 5.10 12.57
CA ASN A 18 17.37 4.58 11.76
C ASN A 18 17.01 3.30 10.99
N SER A 19 15.73 2.99 10.86
CA SER A 19 15.30 1.78 10.16
C SER A 19 14.00 1.98 9.39
N MET A 20 13.91 1.31 8.26
CA MET A 20 12.71 1.25 7.44
C MET A 20 12.42 -0.19 7.06
N LYS A 21 11.16 -0.59 7.16
CA LYS A 21 10.67 -1.88 6.67
C LYS A 21 9.56 -1.65 5.66
N LYS A 22 9.54 -2.48 4.64
CA LYS A 22 8.56 -2.43 3.55
C LYS A 22 7.96 -3.80 3.31
N GLN A 23 6.64 -3.86 3.15
CA GLN A 23 5.91 -5.08 2.82
C GLN A 23 4.91 -4.81 1.70
N ARG A 24 4.78 -5.73 0.75
CA ARG A 24 3.76 -5.63 -0.30
C ARG A 24 2.36 -5.80 0.30
N ASN A 25 1.42 -4.97 -0.14
CA ASN A 25 0.01 -5.05 0.27
C ASN A 25 -0.78 -5.97 -0.67
N VAL A 26 -0.41 -7.24 -0.67
CA VAL A 26 -1.01 -8.28 -1.51
C VAL A 26 -1.18 -9.59 -0.74
N PHE A 27 -2.07 -10.43 -1.20
CA PHE A 27 -2.20 -11.81 -0.71
C PHE A 27 -2.63 -12.77 -1.82
N LEU A 28 -2.37 -14.03 -1.57
CA LEU A 28 -2.69 -15.15 -2.44
C LEU A 28 -3.46 -16.19 -1.65
N THR A 29 -4.64 -16.57 -2.12
CA THR A 29 -5.38 -17.70 -1.53
C THR A 29 -4.85 -19.01 -2.11
N VAL A 30 -4.45 -19.93 -1.25
CA VAL A 30 -3.96 -21.23 -1.68
C VAL A 30 -5.08 -22.25 -1.59
N ASP A 31 -5.36 -22.91 -2.71
CA ASP A 31 -6.27 -24.03 -2.78
C ASP A 31 -5.54 -25.33 -2.38
N GLY A 32 -6.24 -26.23 -1.68
CA GLY A 32 -5.71 -27.52 -1.25
C GLY A 32 -5.98 -27.84 0.21
N ASP A 33 -5.36 -28.92 0.71
CA ASP A 33 -5.45 -29.28 2.13
C ASP A 33 -4.78 -28.21 3.00
N ALA A 34 -5.62 -27.40 3.66
CA ALA A 34 -5.16 -26.32 4.53
C ALA A 34 -4.14 -26.81 5.60
N GLY A 35 -4.26 -28.04 6.06
CA GLY A 35 -3.34 -28.61 7.05
C GLY A 35 -1.93 -28.86 6.49
N GLN A 36 -1.84 -29.35 5.25
CA GLN A 36 -0.55 -29.57 4.58
C GLN A 36 0.09 -28.24 4.20
N VAL A 37 -0.68 -27.32 3.61
CA VAL A 37 -0.23 -25.97 3.24
C VAL A 37 0.32 -25.23 4.47
N LYS A 38 -0.39 -25.22 5.58
CA LYS A 38 0.07 -24.57 6.82
C LYS A 38 1.39 -25.16 7.35
N ARG A 39 1.54 -26.49 7.34
CA ARG A 39 2.79 -27.13 7.78
C ARG A 39 3.97 -26.71 6.90
N MET A 40 3.76 -26.65 5.58
CA MET A 40 4.77 -26.20 4.63
C MET A 40 5.18 -24.74 4.89
N LEU A 41 4.20 -23.83 5.00
CA LEU A 41 4.43 -22.40 5.21
C LEU A 41 5.14 -22.13 6.55
N LYS A 42 4.71 -22.79 7.63
CA LYS A 42 5.38 -22.70 8.94
C LYS A 42 6.83 -23.17 8.88
N ARG A 43 7.09 -24.28 8.18
CA ARG A 43 8.45 -24.85 8.05
C ARG A 43 9.39 -23.89 7.30
N GLN A 44 8.85 -23.07 6.38
CA GLN A 44 9.59 -22.10 5.60
C GLN A 44 9.54 -20.69 6.21
N SER A 45 8.92 -20.51 7.39
CA SER A 45 8.72 -19.19 8.03
C SER A 45 8.00 -18.18 7.13
N ILE A 46 7.09 -18.66 6.28
CA ILE A 46 6.30 -17.80 5.39
C ILE A 46 5.06 -17.31 6.14
N PRO A 47 4.82 -15.98 6.21
CA PRO A 47 3.65 -15.42 6.85
C PRO A 47 2.37 -15.77 6.08
N PHE A 48 1.35 -16.18 6.83
CA PHE A 48 0.04 -16.49 6.28
C PHE A 48 -1.09 -16.21 7.27
N VAL A 49 -2.27 -16.02 6.73
CA VAL A 49 -3.53 -15.87 7.48
C VAL A 49 -4.44 -17.04 7.18
N GLU A 50 -5.12 -17.56 8.22
CA GLU A 50 -6.18 -18.54 8.05
C GLU A 50 -7.52 -17.90 8.34
N LYS A 51 -8.46 -18.01 7.39
CA LYS A 51 -9.84 -17.55 7.55
C LYS A 51 -10.81 -18.48 6.85
N ALA A 52 -11.85 -18.91 7.56
CA ALA A 52 -12.91 -19.79 7.02
C ALA A 52 -12.37 -21.05 6.30
N GLY A 53 -11.33 -21.68 6.84
CA GLY A 53 -10.71 -22.88 6.26
C GLY A 53 -9.80 -22.63 5.05
N LYS A 54 -9.63 -21.38 4.63
CA LYS A 54 -8.71 -20.99 3.57
C LYS A 54 -7.41 -20.44 4.15
N VAL A 55 -6.31 -20.67 3.44
CA VAL A 55 -4.98 -20.18 3.79
C VAL A 55 -4.60 -19.07 2.80
N HIS A 56 -4.26 -17.90 3.31
CA HIS A 56 -3.82 -16.76 2.54
C HIS A 56 -2.36 -16.47 2.82
N ILE A 57 -1.49 -16.64 1.85
CA ILE A 57 -0.10 -16.17 1.91
C ILE A 57 -0.13 -14.65 1.75
N VAL A 58 0.68 -13.92 2.52
CA VAL A 58 0.64 -12.45 2.51
C VAL A 58 1.97 -11.83 2.10
N GLY A 59 1.92 -10.59 1.60
CA GLY A 59 3.08 -9.77 1.33
C GLY A 59 3.95 -10.24 0.16
N GLN A 60 5.26 -10.04 0.28
CA GLN A 60 6.22 -10.38 -0.76
C GLN A 60 6.21 -11.87 -1.13
N HIS A 61 5.96 -12.74 -0.17
CA HIS A 61 5.85 -14.18 -0.44
C HIS A 61 4.66 -14.51 -1.34
N ALA A 62 3.50 -13.88 -1.13
CA ALA A 62 2.34 -14.03 -2.01
C ALA A 62 2.68 -13.64 -3.45
N PHE A 63 3.37 -12.51 -3.63
CA PHE A 63 3.81 -12.04 -4.94
C PHE A 63 4.75 -13.04 -5.64
N ASN A 64 5.74 -13.57 -4.91
CA ASN A 64 6.68 -14.54 -5.45
C ASN A 64 5.98 -15.86 -5.84
N TYR A 65 5.05 -16.34 -5.01
CA TYR A 65 4.28 -17.55 -5.31
C TYR A 65 3.36 -17.36 -6.52
N ALA A 66 2.72 -16.19 -6.66
CA ALA A 66 1.88 -15.89 -7.83
C ALA A 66 2.65 -15.89 -9.15
N GLN A 67 3.93 -15.51 -9.13
CA GLN A 67 4.78 -15.58 -10.33
C GLN A 67 5.12 -17.02 -10.75
N ILE A 68 5.19 -17.94 -9.78
CA ILE A 68 5.47 -19.37 -10.04
C ILE A 68 4.21 -20.09 -10.54
N PHE A 69 3.05 -19.74 -9.95
CA PHE A 69 1.75 -20.36 -10.26
C PHE A 69 0.90 -19.40 -11.08
N SER A 70 1.09 -19.36 -12.38
CA SER A 70 0.44 -18.43 -13.33
C SER A 70 -1.10 -18.47 -13.34
N THR A 71 -1.72 -19.43 -12.67
CA THR A 71 -3.18 -19.61 -12.61
C THR A 71 -3.82 -18.98 -11.37
N THR A 72 -3.04 -18.44 -10.44
CA THR A 72 -3.54 -17.98 -9.15
C THR A 72 -3.61 -16.45 -9.11
N GLU A 73 -4.79 -15.92 -8.83
CA GLU A 73 -5.05 -14.48 -8.79
C GLU A 73 -4.46 -13.84 -7.53
N LEU A 74 -3.55 -12.90 -7.75
CA LEU A 74 -3.01 -12.05 -6.69
C LEU A 74 -4.02 -10.96 -6.33
N LYS A 75 -4.40 -10.90 -5.05
CA LYS A 75 -5.41 -9.99 -4.54
C LYS A 75 -4.79 -8.88 -3.69
N ARG A 76 -5.47 -7.74 -3.63
CA ARG A 76 -5.07 -6.60 -2.80
C ARG A 76 -6.15 -6.26 -1.79
N PRO A 77 -5.80 -6.10 -0.49
CA PRO A 77 -6.71 -5.60 0.54
C PRO A 77 -7.20 -4.17 0.28
N MET A 78 -6.46 -3.40 -0.50
CA MET A 78 -6.77 -2.02 -0.85
C MET A 78 -6.91 -1.83 -2.36
N SER A 79 -7.76 -0.89 -2.75
CA SER A 79 -7.93 -0.44 -4.12
C SER A 79 -8.21 1.05 -4.17
N SER A 80 -7.64 1.78 -5.13
CA SER A 80 -7.81 3.23 -5.25
C SER A 80 -7.60 3.95 -3.92
N GLY A 81 -6.49 3.67 -3.24
CA GLY A 81 -6.07 4.31 -1.99
C GLY A 81 -6.82 3.91 -0.72
N LEU A 82 -7.91 3.17 -0.81
CA LEU A 82 -8.77 2.83 0.33
C LEU A 82 -8.97 1.31 0.45
N LEU A 83 -9.52 0.87 1.58
CA LEU A 83 -9.93 -0.52 1.78
C LEU A 83 -10.80 -1.00 0.62
N ASN A 84 -10.49 -2.19 0.11
CA ASN A 84 -11.23 -2.77 -1.01
C ASN A 84 -12.54 -3.41 -0.53
N PRO A 85 -13.72 -2.82 -0.81
CA PRO A 85 -14.99 -3.35 -0.31
C PRO A 85 -15.38 -4.67 -0.97
N LYS A 86 -14.76 -5.01 -2.09
CA LYS A 86 -15.00 -6.27 -2.82
C LYS A 86 -14.19 -7.43 -2.25
N GLU A 87 -13.16 -7.15 -1.44
CA GLU A 87 -12.28 -8.17 -0.90
C GLU A 87 -12.67 -8.52 0.55
N LYS A 88 -13.35 -9.65 0.70
CA LYS A 88 -13.87 -10.11 2.01
C LYS A 88 -12.78 -10.49 3.01
N ASP A 89 -11.59 -10.80 2.53
CA ASP A 89 -10.45 -11.23 3.33
C ASP A 89 -9.44 -10.10 3.59
N ALA A 90 -9.80 -8.86 3.21
CA ALA A 90 -8.94 -7.68 3.37
C ALA A 90 -8.49 -7.45 4.82
N LEU A 91 -9.41 -7.42 5.79
CA LEU A 91 -9.10 -7.05 7.17
C LEU A 91 -8.12 -7.99 7.87
N PRO A 92 -8.28 -9.34 7.84
CA PRO A 92 -7.28 -10.25 8.42
C PRO A 92 -5.91 -10.13 7.78
N VAL A 93 -5.86 -9.91 6.46
CA VAL A 93 -4.60 -9.74 5.72
C VAL A 93 -3.91 -8.44 6.13
N LEU A 94 -4.65 -7.32 6.20
CA LEU A 94 -4.13 -6.05 6.68
C LEU A 94 -3.58 -6.15 8.11
N ASN A 95 -4.34 -6.76 9.00
CA ASN A 95 -3.90 -6.97 10.37
C ASN A 95 -2.58 -7.76 10.43
N ALA A 96 -2.42 -8.80 9.60
CA ALA A 96 -1.19 -9.57 9.54
C ALA A 96 0.00 -8.77 9.00
N ILE A 97 -0.20 -8.00 7.91
CA ILE A 97 0.85 -7.16 7.30
C ILE A 97 1.29 -6.07 8.27
N ILE A 98 0.35 -5.35 8.89
CA ILE A 98 0.65 -4.29 9.86
C ILE A 98 1.35 -4.87 11.08
N GLY A 99 0.89 -6.02 11.58
CA GLY A 99 1.52 -6.70 12.72
C GLY A 99 2.95 -7.17 12.45
N GLU A 100 3.23 -7.65 11.23
CA GLU A 100 4.59 -8.03 10.82
C GLU A 100 5.52 -6.81 10.77
N LEU A 101 5.02 -5.67 10.29
CA LEU A 101 5.79 -4.45 10.17
C LEU A 101 6.03 -3.75 11.52
N LEU A 102 4.97 -3.53 12.28
CA LEU A 102 5.03 -2.76 13.52
C LEU A 102 5.54 -3.60 14.71
N GLY A 103 5.14 -4.89 14.77
CA GLY A 103 5.29 -5.66 15.99
C GLY A 103 4.42 -5.13 17.13
N LYS A 104 4.69 -5.56 18.35
CA LYS A 104 3.99 -5.06 19.54
C LYS A 104 4.59 -3.74 20.00
N GLY A 105 3.74 -2.75 20.24
CA GLY A 105 4.11 -1.47 20.83
C GLY A 105 4.55 -1.61 22.29
N LYS A 106 5.43 -0.73 22.71
CA LYS A 106 5.79 -0.55 24.11
C LYS A 106 4.85 0.47 24.76
N LYS A 107 4.85 0.52 26.08
CA LYS A 107 4.07 1.51 26.82
C LYS A 107 4.42 2.93 26.33
N ASP A 108 3.40 3.73 26.04
CA ASP A 108 3.50 5.13 25.59
C ASP A 108 4.25 5.29 24.24
N GLU A 109 4.30 4.24 23.43
CA GLU A 109 4.87 4.30 22.08
C GLU A 109 3.83 4.80 21.08
N VAL A 110 4.18 5.85 20.32
CA VAL A 110 3.28 6.47 19.34
C VAL A 110 3.53 5.91 17.95
N CYS A 111 2.46 5.58 17.23
CA CYS A 111 2.49 5.33 15.79
C CYS A 111 1.75 6.44 15.05
N VAL A 112 2.46 7.17 14.19
CA VAL A 112 1.86 8.11 13.24
C VAL A 112 1.60 7.38 11.94
N TYR A 113 0.34 7.28 11.53
CA TYR A 113 0.00 6.60 10.28
C TYR A 113 -0.61 7.55 9.25
N CYS A 114 -0.35 7.26 7.97
CA CYS A 114 -0.84 8.06 6.86
C CYS A 114 -2.18 7.55 6.34
N VAL A 115 -3.06 8.49 5.98
CA VAL A 115 -4.28 8.25 5.21
C VAL A 115 -4.31 9.18 4.00
N PRO A 116 -5.04 8.86 2.93
CA PRO A 116 -5.21 9.79 1.82
C PRO A 116 -6.01 11.02 2.25
N ALA A 117 -5.77 12.15 1.60
CA ALA A 117 -6.65 13.30 1.67
C ALA A 117 -8.04 12.95 1.10
N LYS A 118 -9.04 13.81 1.32
CA LYS A 118 -10.41 13.58 0.82
C LYS A 118 -10.39 13.45 -0.72
N PRO A 119 -10.89 12.32 -1.25
CA PRO A 119 -10.98 12.14 -2.71
C PRO A 119 -12.05 13.03 -3.31
N ILE A 120 -11.74 13.61 -4.48
CA ILE A 120 -12.65 14.50 -5.22
C ILE A 120 -13.32 13.82 -6.40
N ASP A 121 -12.89 12.64 -6.79
CA ASP A 121 -13.36 11.88 -7.96
C ASP A 121 -13.99 10.51 -7.61
N GLN A 122 -14.22 10.25 -6.34
CA GLN A 122 -14.93 9.05 -5.87
C GLN A 122 -15.78 9.34 -4.64
N THR A 123 -16.79 8.49 -4.40
CA THR A 123 -17.74 8.64 -3.30
C THR A 123 -17.34 7.88 -2.03
N ARG A 124 -16.26 7.08 -2.06
CA ARG A 124 -15.80 6.34 -0.89
C ARG A 124 -15.21 7.30 0.14
N GLU A 125 -15.61 7.11 1.39
CA GLU A 125 -15.14 7.94 2.49
C GLU A 125 -13.85 7.40 3.11
N VAL A 126 -12.96 8.33 3.46
CA VAL A 126 -11.69 8.02 4.11
C VAL A 126 -11.90 7.59 5.56
N SER A 127 -12.94 8.10 6.23
CA SER A 127 -13.21 7.87 7.66
C SER A 127 -13.26 6.39 8.04
N TYR A 128 -13.97 5.55 7.27
CA TYR A 128 -14.00 4.12 7.54
C TYR A 128 -12.61 3.47 7.41
N HIS A 129 -11.83 3.87 6.41
CA HIS A 129 -10.48 3.38 6.21
C HIS A 129 -9.56 3.79 7.38
N GLU A 130 -9.65 5.04 7.80
CA GLU A 130 -8.94 5.60 8.95
C GLU A 130 -9.26 4.85 10.24
N ASP A 131 -10.55 4.67 10.55
CA ASP A 131 -11.00 3.97 11.75
C ASP A 131 -10.51 2.51 11.82
N VAL A 132 -10.54 1.81 10.69
CA VAL A 132 -10.03 0.42 10.62
C VAL A 132 -8.54 0.37 10.86
N LEU A 133 -7.75 1.23 10.24
CA LEU A 133 -6.29 1.28 10.47
C LEU A 133 -5.98 1.64 11.92
N LYS A 134 -6.67 2.64 12.47
CA LYS A 134 -6.58 3.02 13.87
C LYS A 134 -6.77 1.83 14.80
N GLN A 135 -7.89 1.11 14.65
CA GLN A 135 -8.21 -0.05 15.49
C GLN A 135 -7.15 -1.16 15.39
N ILE A 136 -6.63 -1.41 14.19
CA ILE A 136 -5.56 -2.41 13.99
C ILE A 136 -4.30 -1.97 14.73
N ILE A 137 -3.86 -0.72 14.59
CA ILE A 137 -2.62 -0.21 15.18
C ILE A 137 -2.72 -0.15 16.71
N GLU A 138 -3.85 0.34 17.25
CA GLU A 138 -4.15 0.31 18.68
C GLU A 138 -4.17 -1.12 19.25
N GLY A 139 -4.67 -2.09 18.48
CA GLY A 139 -4.65 -3.51 18.83
C GLY A 139 -3.24 -4.09 19.02
N TYR A 140 -2.22 -3.47 18.44
CA TYR A 140 -0.81 -3.80 18.67
C TYR A 140 -0.19 -3.04 19.84
N GLY A 141 -0.94 -2.18 20.53
CA GLY A 141 -0.52 -1.47 21.75
C GLY A 141 0.16 -0.13 21.52
N TYR A 142 -0.09 0.52 20.40
CA TYR A 142 0.40 1.87 20.11
C TYR A 142 -0.64 2.94 20.43
N ASP A 143 -0.19 4.09 20.93
CA ASP A 143 -0.95 5.32 20.81
C ASP A 143 -0.88 5.80 19.36
N VAL A 144 -2.01 6.24 18.79
CA VAL A 144 -2.05 6.56 17.35
C VAL A 144 -2.27 8.03 17.08
N LYS A 145 -1.61 8.51 16.02
CA LYS A 145 -1.88 9.81 15.40
C LYS A 145 -2.03 9.61 13.90
N VAL A 146 -3.01 10.29 13.31
CA VAL A 146 -3.25 10.26 11.87
C VAL A 146 -2.70 11.53 11.22
N VAL A 147 -2.22 11.40 9.99
CA VAL A 147 -1.80 12.51 9.12
C VAL A 147 -2.17 12.18 7.68
N GLU A 148 -2.55 13.19 6.90
CA GLU A 148 -2.70 13.00 5.47
C GLU A 148 -1.34 12.78 4.78
N GLU A 149 -1.27 11.82 3.87
CA GLU A 149 -0.03 11.40 3.18
C GLU A 149 0.69 12.59 2.52
N SER A 150 -0.04 13.46 1.81
CA SER A 150 0.55 14.63 1.16
C SER A 150 1.03 15.70 2.15
N ILE A 151 0.40 15.82 3.33
CA ILE A 151 0.85 16.72 4.39
C ILE A 151 2.14 16.18 5.02
N ALA A 152 2.22 14.88 5.29
CA ALA A 152 3.44 14.24 5.78
C ALA A 152 4.62 14.46 4.80
N LEU A 153 4.36 14.28 3.51
CA LEU A 153 5.34 14.54 2.45
C LEU A 153 5.76 16.02 2.40
N ALA A 154 4.82 16.94 2.60
CA ALA A 154 5.12 18.38 2.62
C ALA A 154 6.01 18.76 3.79
N TYR A 155 5.79 18.19 4.97
CA TYR A 155 6.65 18.42 6.13
C TYR A 155 8.08 17.92 5.92
N GLU A 156 8.29 16.86 5.16
CA GLU A 156 9.62 16.35 4.84
C GLU A 156 10.27 17.15 3.71
N GLY A 157 9.53 17.37 2.61
CA GLY A 157 10.10 17.88 1.38
C GLY A 157 10.20 19.40 1.28
N LEU A 158 9.51 20.17 2.14
CA LEU A 158 9.44 21.62 2.05
C LEU A 158 10.15 22.36 3.20
N VAL A 159 10.92 21.66 4.02
CA VAL A 159 11.64 22.25 5.17
C VAL A 159 12.52 23.42 4.75
N ASP A 160 13.30 23.25 3.68
CA ASP A 160 14.23 24.27 3.17
C ASP A 160 13.51 25.47 2.50
N ASN A 161 12.20 25.38 2.30
CA ASN A 161 11.35 26.41 1.70
C ASN A 161 10.35 26.99 2.72
N ASP A 162 10.69 27.09 4.00
CA ASP A 162 9.82 27.56 5.07
C ASP A 162 8.44 26.88 5.07
N LEU A 163 8.42 25.57 4.77
CA LEU A 163 7.21 24.77 4.62
C LEU A 163 6.17 25.43 3.70
N THR A 164 6.63 26.01 2.60
CA THR A 164 5.78 26.67 1.59
C THR A 164 6.00 26.04 0.22
N GLY A 165 4.94 25.53 -0.40
CA GLY A 165 5.02 24.87 -1.70
C GLY A 165 3.89 23.89 -1.95
N ILE A 166 4.07 23.03 -2.94
CA ILE A 166 3.13 21.97 -3.32
C ILE A 166 3.81 20.63 -3.13
N ALA A 167 3.17 19.74 -2.37
CA ALA A 167 3.57 18.34 -2.24
C ALA A 167 2.58 17.44 -3.02
N ILE A 168 3.13 16.53 -3.83
CA ILE A 168 2.34 15.58 -4.62
C ILE A 168 2.89 14.19 -4.35
N SER A 169 2.05 13.31 -3.77
CA SER A 169 2.33 11.89 -3.64
C SER A 169 1.54 11.12 -4.70
N MET A 170 2.24 10.47 -5.62
CA MET A 170 1.64 9.64 -6.66
C MET A 170 1.89 8.16 -6.35
N GLY A 171 0.95 7.55 -5.65
CA GLY A 171 0.96 6.13 -5.31
C GLY A 171 0.36 5.23 -6.40
N ALA A 172 0.22 3.94 -6.09
CA ALA A 172 -0.44 3.01 -7.00
C ALA A 172 -1.95 3.28 -7.10
N GLY A 173 -2.63 3.49 -5.98
CA GLY A 173 -4.08 3.64 -5.95
C GLY A 173 -4.58 5.07 -6.06
N MET A 174 -3.80 6.04 -5.60
CA MET A 174 -4.19 7.45 -5.52
C MET A 174 -3.03 8.39 -5.83
N CYS A 175 -3.39 9.61 -6.23
CA CYS A 175 -2.53 10.77 -6.21
C CYS A 175 -3.07 11.73 -5.14
N ASN A 176 -2.23 12.09 -4.16
CA ASN A 176 -2.54 13.02 -3.08
C ASN A 176 -1.80 14.33 -3.32
N VAL A 177 -2.48 15.44 -3.12
CA VAL A 177 -1.93 16.80 -3.33
C VAL A 177 -2.16 17.63 -2.08
N CYS A 178 -1.14 18.37 -1.67
CA CYS A 178 -1.21 19.36 -0.60
C CYS A 178 -0.55 20.66 -1.04
N VAL A 179 -1.21 21.77 -0.80
CA VAL A 179 -0.64 23.12 -0.90
C VAL A 179 -0.36 23.61 0.51
N MET A 180 0.92 23.80 0.80
CA MET A 180 1.39 24.25 2.12
C MET A 180 1.83 25.72 2.04
N TYR A 181 1.48 26.50 3.05
CA TYR A 181 1.95 27.87 3.21
C TYR A 181 2.38 28.09 4.67
N GLN A 182 3.66 28.36 4.88
CA GLN A 182 4.25 28.59 6.20
C GLN A 182 3.85 27.51 7.24
N GLY A 183 3.93 26.25 6.85
CA GLY A 183 3.61 25.10 7.70
C GLY A 183 2.12 24.82 7.90
N MET A 184 1.23 25.58 7.26
CA MET A 184 -0.22 25.36 7.28
C MET A 184 -0.69 24.79 5.95
N SER A 185 -1.45 23.69 5.99
CA SER A 185 -2.13 23.17 4.80
C SER A 185 -3.26 24.11 4.39
N SER A 186 -3.11 24.77 3.24
CA SER A 186 -4.13 25.65 2.67
C SER A 186 -5.16 24.89 1.85
N LEU A 187 -4.74 23.77 1.25
CA LEU A 187 -5.59 22.89 0.44
C LEU A 187 -4.98 21.49 0.46
N SER A 188 -5.82 20.49 0.65
CA SER A 188 -5.46 19.09 0.41
C SER A 188 -6.61 18.34 -0.27
N PHE A 189 -6.29 17.46 -1.18
CA PHE A 189 -7.25 16.57 -1.84
C PHE A 189 -6.54 15.38 -2.44
N SER A 190 -7.31 14.36 -2.81
CA SER A 190 -6.79 13.22 -3.57
C SER A 190 -7.66 12.91 -4.79
N VAL A 191 -7.07 12.16 -5.73
CA VAL A 191 -7.76 11.58 -6.87
C VAL A 191 -7.41 10.10 -6.98
N ALA A 192 -8.41 9.26 -7.30
CA ALA A 192 -8.24 7.81 -7.45
C ALA A 192 -7.61 7.42 -8.81
N ARG A 193 -6.67 8.23 -9.28
CA ARG A 193 -5.95 8.07 -10.55
C ARG A 193 -4.45 7.95 -10.28
N GLY A 194 -4.07 6.93 -9.53
CA GLY A 194 -2.68 6.58 -9.30
C GLY A 194 -2.12 5.68 -10.40
N GLY A 195 -0.98 5.05 -10.13
CA GLY A 195 -0.28 4.18 -11.08
C GLY A 195 -1.14 3.04 -11.64
N ASP A 196 -2.01 2.44 -10.82
CA ASP A 196 -2.91 1.37 -11.26
C ASP A 196 -3.90 1.85 -12.34
N TRP A 197 -4.36 3.11 -12.23
CA TRP A 197 -5.23 3.71 -13.25
C TRP A 197 -4.48 3.95 -14.55
N VAL A 198 -3.22 4.43 -14.47
CA VAL A 198 -2.36 4.59 -15.65
C VAL A 198 -2.11 3.25 -16.33
N ASP A 199 -1.72 2.23 -15.56
CA ASP A 199 -1.43 0.88 -16.07
C ASP A 199 -2.65 0.27 -16.78
N GLN A 200 -3.86 0.47 -16.21
CA GLN A 200 -5.10 -0.01 -16.81
C GLN A 200 -5.41 0.69 -18.14
N ASN A 201 -5.23 2.01 -18.22
CA ASN A 201 -5.50 2.74 -19.46
C ASN A 201 -4.49 2.36 -20.56
N VAL A 202 -3.20 2.28 -20.23
CA VAL A 202 -2.17 1.83 -21.17
C VAL A 202 -2.47 0.39 -21.66
N ALA A 203 -2.85 -0.51 -20.76
CA ALA A 203 -3.22 -1.89 -21.15
C ALA A 203 -4.40 -1.92 -22.12
N ASN A 204 -5.43 -1.10 -21.87
CA ASN A 204 -6.60 -0.98 -22.73
C ASN A 204 -6.22 -0.40 -24.11
N ASP A 205 -5.46 0.68 -24.15
CA ASP A 205 -5.07 1.37 -25.37
C ASP A 205 -4.15 0.51 -26.25
N CYS A 206 -3.25 -0.27 -25.63
CA CYS A 206 -2.32 -1.16 -26.33
C CYS A 206 -2.90 -2.56 -26.58
N GLY A 207 -4.11 -2.88 -26.11
CA GLY A 207 -4.71 -4.20 -26.25
C GLY A 207 -3.90 -5.32 -25.58
N CYS A 208 -3.20 -5.02 -24.48
CA CYS A 208 -2.35 -5.97 -23.76
C CYS A 208 -2.78 -6.18 -22.31
N SER A 209 -2.18 -7.13 -21.61
CA SER A 209 -2.49 -7.35 -20.20
C SER A 209 -1.85 -6.31 -19.29
N ILE A 210 -2.52 -5.95 -18.19
CA ILE A 210 -1.97 -5.06 -17.16
C ILE A 210 -0.64 -5.60 -16.60
N ALA A 211 -0.53 -6.92 -16.46
CA ALA A 211 0.71 -7.55 -15.98
C ALA A 211 1.90 -7.26 -16.91
N LYS A 212 1.67 -7.21 -18.23
CA LYS A 212 2.70 -6.83 -19.21
C LYS A 212 3.09 -5.36 -19.03
N VAL A 213 2.13 -4.45 -18.87
CA VAL A 213 2.40 -3.01 -18.61
C VAL A 213 3.22 -2.83 -17.35
N ILE A 214 2.82 -3.47 -16.24
CA ILE A 214 3.54 -3.39 -14.96
C ILE A 214 4.98 -3.93 -15.11
N ALA A 215 5.16 -5.07 -15.77
CA ALA A 215 6.48 -5.67 -15.99
C ALA A 215 7.40 -4.75 -16.80
N LEU A 216 6.87 -4.10 -17.84
CA LEU A 216 7.61 -3.13 -18.65
C LEU A 216 7.97 -1.88 -17.83
N LYS A 217 7.02 -1.34 -17.07
CA LYS A 217 7.22 -0.16 -16.21
C LYS A 217 8.25 -0.41 -15.12
N GLU A 218 8.22 -1.57 -14.46
CA GLU A 218 9.16 -1.91 -13.39
C GLU A 218 10.56 -2.29 -13.91
N ASN A 219 10.69 -2.53 -15.21
CA ASN A 219 11.98 -2.79 -15.83
C ASN A 219 12.63 -1.48 -16.27
N SER A 220 13.49 -0.91 -15.42
CA SER A 220 14.16 0.38 -15.65
C SER A 220 14.95 0.46 -16.97
N ASN A 221 15.42 -0.68 -17.51
CA ASN A 221 16.14 -0.72 -18.78
C ASN A 221 15.24 -0.48 -20.00
N LEU A 222 13.92 -0.65 -19.86
CA LEU A 222 12.94 -0.44 -20.93
C LEU A 222 12.34 0.96 -20.91
N LEU A 223 12.51 1.73 -19.82
CA LEU A 223 12.02 3.11 -19.68
C LEU A 223 13.06 4.16 -20.05
N ASP A 224 14.16 3.76 -20.71
CA ASP A 224 15.15 4.71 -21.22
C ASP A 224 14.58 5.44 -22.45
N LEU A 225 13.96 6.60 -22.21
CA LEU A 225 13.37 7.45 -23.24
C LEU A 225 14.38 7.94 -24.28
N THR A 226 15.69 7.84 -24.01
CA THR A 226 16.75 8.17 -24.97
C THR A 226 16.99 7.05 -25.98
N LYS A 227 16.55 5.84 -25.68
CA LYS A 227 16.61 4.65 -26.54
C LYS A 227 15.25 4.27 -27.14
N SER A 228 14.25 5.16 -27.01
CA SER A 228 12.87 4.85 -27.26
C SER A 228 12.61 4.40 -28.69
N ASN A 229 12.38 3.12 -28.85
CA ASN A 229 11.38 2.63 -29.80
C ASN A 229 10.04 2.59 -29.06
N ILE A 230 9.35 3.72 -29.03
CA ILE A 230 7.93 3.82 -28.56
C ILE A 230 7.03 2.84 -29.29
N ASN A 231 7.49 2.28 -30.41
CA ASN A 231 6.76 1.29 -31.22
C ASN A 231 6.86 -0.15 -30.70
N ASP A 232 7.59 -0.42 -29.62
CA ASP A 232 7.72 -1.78 -29.07
C ASP A 232 6.83 -2.03 -27.84
N ILE A 233 5.91 -1.07 -27.51
CA ILE A 233 4.91 -1.20 -26.44
C ILE A 233 3.61 -1.79 -27.02
#